data_378b367cacf950eefd89537dce40e2e9
#
_entry.id   378b367cacf950eefd89537dce40e2e9
#
_cell.length_a   1.000
_cell.length_b   1.000
_cell.length_c   1.000
_cell.angle_alpha   90.00
_cell.angle_beta   90.00
_cell.angle_gamma   90.00
#
_symmetry.space_group_name_H-M   'P 1'
#
loop_
_entity.id
_entity.type
_entity.pdbx_description
1 polymer ?
#
loop_
_entity_poly.entity_id
_entity_poly.type
_entity_poly.pdbx_seq_one_letter_code
_entity_poly.pdbx_strand_id
1 'polypeptide(L)'
;MKQGKLPVFQLAVQVLQDTVLETSIRISEKAGNFTPDITLATRTIHLTKGTTSIDIDFDTLLASDGYVFLTFQSNPDIQLGYTEKRVTGVMSVFNSFNKAVSNNGKQIPITGVGVDEFEFWCPQRRPDGQNIAVTFKQQIDTFTSKQLKNGVNRPVTTANAWVAHPKDETPTVVLDWDTPKEIARIDLWFDTDFDHAMESVLMSHPENIMPFCVRAYTIKDSSGKIIYSTSDNFRTLNRITFTEPIRTERLSIQMMHPSDHVPASLFDIRCFEKNK
;
A
#
# COMPACT_ATOMS: atom_id res chain seq x y z
N MET A 1 -4.92 -6.25 3.94
CA MET A 1 -4.39 -7.35 4.78
C MET A 1 -5.03 -8.67 4.34
N LYS A 2 -4.41 -9.79 4.68
CA LYS A 2 -4.94 -11.14 4.38
C LYS A 2 -5.93 -11.58 5.47
N GLN A 3 -6.87 -12.47 5.10
CA GLN A 3 -7.77 -13.15 6.03
C GLN A 3 -6.96 -13.81 7.15
N GLY A 4 -7.44 -13.71 8.38
CA GLY A 4 -6.81 -14.31 9.56
C GLY A 4 -6.76 -13.38 10.76
N LYS A 5 -6.00 -13.77 11.78
CA LYS A 5 -5.81 -12.94 12.97
C LYS A 5 -5.01 -11.68 12.63
N LEU A 6 -5.50 -10.54 13.10
CA LEU A 6 -4.76 -9.27 12.93
C LEU A 6 -3.51 -9.27 13.81
N PRO A 7 -2.42 -8.66 13.33
CA PRO A 7 -1.20 -8.51 14.13
C PRO A 7 -1.39 -7.49 15.24
N VAL A 8 -0.50 -7.50 16.21
CA VAL A 8 -0.37 -6.40 17.19
C VAL A 8 0.24 -5.20 16.49
N PHE A 9 -0.44 -4.06 16.60
CA PHE A 9 0.03 -2.77 16.07
C PHE A 9 0.87 -2.08 17.13
N GLN A 10 2.07 -1.70 16.81
CA GLN A 10 2.91 -0.88 17.65
C GLN A 10 2.98 0.53 17.07
N LEU A 11 2.62 1.52 17.89
CA LEU A 11 2.61 2.94 17.51
C LEU A 11 3.67 3.71 18.28
N ALA A 12 4.34 4.61 17.60
CA ALA A 12 5.06 5.68 18.24
C ALA A 12 4.06 6.76 18.69
N VAL A 13 4.16 7.21 19.93
CA VAL A 13 3.29 8.24 20.51
C VAL A 13 4.09 9.17 21.39
N GLN A 14 3.55 10.36 21.67
CA GLN A 14 3.99 11.21 22.76
C GLN A 14 2.76 11.59 23.59
N VAL A 15 2.73 11.14 24.84
CA VAL A 15 1.62 11.40 25.76
C VAL A 15 2.00 12.57 26.66
N LEU A 16 1.25 13.66 26.56
CA LEU A 16 1.55 14.95 27.22
C LEU A 16 1.07 14.99 28.68
N GLN A 17 -0.02 14.29 28.99
CA GLN A 17 -0.55 14.09 30.34
C GLN A 17 -1.32 12.76 30.40
N ASP A 18 -1.65 12.32 31.62
CA ASP A 18 -2.43 11.10 31.81
C ASP A 18 -3.78 11.22 31.08
N THR A 19 -4.08 10.26 30.22
CA THR A 19 -5.23 10.33 29.34
C THR A 19 -5.69 8.96 28.85
N VAL A 20 -6.68 8.94 28.00
CA VAL A 20 -7.23 7.71 27.41
C VAL A 20 -7.20 7.81 25.89
N LEU A 21 -6.68 6.78 25.24
CA LEU A 21 -6.76 6.63 23.79
C LEU A 21 -7.91 5.70 23.43
N GLU A 22 -8.84 6.19 22.65
CA GLU A 22 -9.86 5.35 22.00
C GLU A 22 -9.45 5.08 20.56
N THR A 23 -9.39 3.81 20.21
CA THR A 23 -8.98 3.34 18.89
C THR A 23 -9.84 2.18 18.43
N SER A 24 -10.02 2.03 17.14
CA SER A 24 -10.76 0.90 16.57
C SER A 24 -10.14 0.38 15.29
N ILE A 25 -10.39 -0.90 15.01
CA ILE A 25 -10.16 -1.53 13.71
C ILE A 25 -11.48 -1.53 12.95
N ARG A 26 -11.44 -1.04 11.73
CA ARG A 26 -12.58 -0.96 10.84
C ARG A 26 -12.28 -1.51 9.47
N ILE A 27 -13.32 -1.84 8.73
CA ILE A 27 -13.29 -2.24 7.31
C ILE A 27 -14.35 -1.48 6.53
N SER A 28 -14.24 -1.49 5.21
CA SER A 28 -15.30 -0.97 4.35
C SER A 28 -16.43 -1.97 4.21
N GLU A 29 -17.66 -1.47 4.10
CA GLU A 29 -18.85 -2.26 3.78
C GLU A 29 -18.73 -2.93 2.41
N LYS A 30 -18.17 -2.21 1.44
CA LYS A 30 -17.90 -2.70 0.10
C LYS A 30 -16.42 -2.94 -0.10
N ALA A 31 -16.08 -4.14 -0.57
CA ALA A 31 -14.70 -4.48 -0.91
C ALA A 31 -14.10 -3.47 -1.90
N GLY A 32 -12.87 -3.04 -1.64
CA GLY A 32 -12.16 -2.06 -2.47
C GLY A 32 -12.46 -0.59 -2.17
N ASN A 33 -13.43 -0.28 -1.32
CA ASN A 33 -13.65 1.09 -0.85
C ASN A 33 -12.62 1.50 0.21
N PHE A 34 -12.42 2.81 0.34
CA PHE A 34 -11.50 3.42 1.31
C PHE A 34 -12.24 4.15 2.44
N THR A 35 -13.45 3.70 2.76
CA THR A 35 -14.28 4.27 3.83
C THR A 35 -14.41 3.26 4.97
N PRO A 36 -14.03 3.62 6.21
CA PRO A 36 -14.08 2.72 7.37
C PRO A 36 -15.49 2.63 7.96
N ASP A 37 -16.37 1.91 7.29
CA ASP A 37 -17.81 1.87 7.61
C ASP A 37 -18.15 0.96 8.78
N ILE A 38 -17.48 -0.21 8.87
CA ILE A 38 -17.82 -1.28 9.80
C ILE A 38 -16.72 -1.37 10.86
N THR A 39 -17.09 -1.22 12.12
CA THR A 39 -16.17 -1.43 13.25
C THR A 39 -16.10 -2.92 13.57
N LEU A 40 -14.90 -3.50 13.51
CA LEU A 40 -14.64 -4.88 13.89
C LEU A 40 -14.32 -5.02 15.39
N ALA A 41 -13.51 -4.11 15.92
CA ALA A 41 -13.14 -4.09 17.33
C ALA A 41 -12.74 -2.69 17.77
N THR A 42 -12.92 -2.41 19.06
CA THR A 42 -12.53 -1.16 19.71
C THR A 42 -11.63 -1.45 20.91
N ARG A 43 -10.71 -0.54 21.22
CA ARG A 43 -9.90 -0.57 22.43
C ARG A 43 -9.87 0.80 23.07
N THR A 44 -9.96 0.79 24.38
CA THR A 44 -9.75 1.94 25.26
C THR A 44 -8.47 1.68 26.04
N ILE A 45 -7.46 2.55 25.90
CA ILE A 45 -6.14 2.36 26.47
C ILE A 45 -5.84 3.53 27.40
N HIS A 46 -5.60 3.24 28.68
CA HIS A 46 -5.16 4.23 29.65
C HIS A 46 -3.66 4.47 29.47
N LEU A 47 -3.29 5.72 29.28
CA LEU A 47 -1.91 6.14 29.00
C LEU A 47 -1.43 7.12 30.06
N THR A 48 -0.21 6.93 30.51
CA THR A 48 0.46 7.82 31.45
C THR A 48 1.33 8.84 30.70
N LYS A 49 1.46 10.02 31.27
CA LYS A 49 2.37 11.06 30.78
C LYS A 49 3.77 10.50 30.51
N GLY A 50 4.33 10.85 29.36
CA GLY A 50 5.68 10.43 28.96
C GLY A 50 5.73 9.08 28.24
N THR A 51 4.59 8.39 28.05
CA THR A 51 4.55 7.20 27.21
C THR A 51 4.97 7.55 25.77
N THR A 52 5.91 6.77 25.21
CA THR A 52 6.46 7.00 23.85
C THR A 52 6.15 5.91 22.84
N SER A 53 5.61 4.77 23.30
CA SER A 53 5.20 3.66 22.42
C SER A 53 4.05 2.91 23.07
N ILE A 54 3.13 2.46 22.26
CA ILE A 54 1.99 1.63 22.67
C ILE A 54 1.82 0.43 21.74
N ASP A 55 1.42 -0.69 22.34
CA ASP A 55 1.03 -1.90 21.63
C ASP A 55 -0.49 -2.03 21.68
N ILE A 56 -1.10 -2.25 20.51
CA ILE A 56 -2.54 -2.42 20.40
C ILE A 56 -2.84 -3.79 19.83
N ASP A 57 -3.35 -4.69 20.65
CA ASP A 57 -3.89 -5.97 20.24
C ASP A 57 -5.42 -5.88 20.22
N PHE A 58 -5.99 -5.96 19.05
CA PHE A 58 -7.45 -5.97 18.91
C PHE A 58 -8.06 -7.35 19.15
N ASP A 59 -7.23 -8.41 19.16
CA ASP A 59 -7.65 -9.81 19.30
C ASP A 59 -8.84 -10.15 18.37
N THR A 60 -8.69 -9.78 17.13
CA THR A 60 -9.77 -9.85 16.14
C THR A 60 -9.33 -10.59 14.89
N LEU A 61 -10.29 -11.25 14.25
CA LEU A 61 -10.12 -11.96 12.98
C LEU A 61 -10.69 -11.15 11.82
N LEU A 62 -9.90 -11.04 10.76
CA LEU A 62 -10.36 -10.55 9.47
C LEU A 62 -10.99 -11.71 8.70
N ALA A 63 -12.28 -11.59 8.38
CA ALA A 63 -13.06 -12.68 7.75
C ALA A 63 -12.68 -12.92 6.29
N SER A 64 -12.11 -11.92 5.60
CA SER A 64 -11.68 -12.00 4.21
C SER A 64 -10.53 -11.03 3.94
N ASP A 65 -9.79 -11.25 2.88
CA ASP A 65 -8.78 -10.28 2.40
C ASP A 65 -9.42 -8.91 2.19
N GLY A 66 -8.75 -7.84 2.63
CA GLY A 66 -9.29 -6.50 2.46
C GLY A 66 -8.43 -5.38 3.05
N TYR A 67 -8.87 -4.16 2.82
CA TYR A 67 -8.33 -2.99 3.51
C TYR A 67 -8.79 -2.98 4.97
N VAL A 68 -7.87 -2.66 5.84
CA VAL A 68 -8.10 -2.54 7.29
C VAL A 68 -7.72 -1.13 7.71
N PHE A 69 -8.59 -0.48 8.44
CA PHE A 69 -8.41 0.90 8.91
C PHE A 69 -8.17 0.88 10.41
N LEU A 70 -7.00 1.37 10.81
CA LEU A 70 -6.71 1.70 12.20
C LEU A 70 -7.15 3.15 12.42
N THR A 71 -8.15 3.36 13.28
CA THR A 71 -8.77 4.67 13.50
C THR A 71 -8.60 5.12 14.94
N PHE A 72 -8.49 6.43 15.13
CA PHE A 72 -8.28 7.07 16.43
C PHE A 72 -9.28 8.19 16.62
N GLN A 73 -9.76 8.36 17.85
CA GLN A 73 -10.44 9.58 18.21
C GLN A 73 -9.46 10.70 18.47
N SER A 74 -9.85 11.93 18.14
CA SER A 74 -9.03 13.11 18.42
C SER A 74 -8.82 13.27 19.91
N ASN A 75 -7.55 13.40 20.32
CA ASN A 75 -7.17 13.64 21.70
C ASN A 75 -6.00 14.63 21.73
N PRO A 76 -6.18 15.82 22.33
CA PRO A 76 -5.14 16.86 22.37
C PRO A 76 -3.91 16.49 23.20
N ASP A 77 -4.04 15.50 24.09
CA ASP A 77 -2.98 15.05 24.97
C ASP A 77 -2.11 13.94 24.39
N ILE A 78 -2.43 13.50 23.16
CA ILE A 78 -1.70 12.44 22.46
C ILE A 78 -1.24 12.96 21.10
N GLN A 79 0.05 12.92 20.87
CA GLN A 79 0.65 13.10 19.56
C GLN A 79 1.02 11.72 19.00
N LEU A 80 0.52 11.39 17.82
CA LEU A 80 0.92 10.18 17.11
C LEU A 80 2.20 10.44 16.33
N GLY A 81 3.13 9.49 16.41
CA GLY A 81 4.32 9.51 15.58
C GLY A 81 3.95 9.34 14.09
N TYR A 82 4.68 10.02 13.24
CA TYR A 82 4.50 9.91 11.80
C TYR A 82 5.77 9.38 11.12
N THR A 83 5.62 8.94 9.89
CA THR A 83 6.70 8.52 8.99
C THR A 83 6.51 9.15 7.63
N GLU A 84 7.61 9.50 6.99
CA GLU A 84 7.63 9.93 5.58
C GLU A 84 7.61 8.76 4.61
N LYS A 85 7.70 7.52 5.11
CA LYS A 85 7.65 6.34 4.25
C LYS A 85 6.27 6.19 3.62
N ARG A 86 6.26 6.05 2.31
CA ARG A 86 5.07 5.90 1.48
C ARG A 86 5.12 4.53 0.82
N VAL A 87 4.16 3.68 1.17
CA VAL A 87 4.11 2.29 0.72
C VAL A 87 2.87 2.10 -0.14
N THR A 88 3.02 1.45 -1.28
CA THR A 88 1.90 1.08 -2.17
C THR A 88 0.77 0.43 -1.37
N GLY A 89 -0.45 0.97 -1.51
CA GLY A 89 -1.63 0.46 -0.82
C GLY A 89 -1.75 0.84 0.67
N VAL A 90 -0.86 1.71 1.19
CA VAL A 90 -0.98 2.28 2.53
C VAL A 90 -1.37 3.75 2.40
N MET A 91 -2.49 4.13 3.01
CA MET A 91 -3.04 5.48 2.90
C MET A 91 -3.39 6.06 4.25
N SER A 92 -3.31 7.38 4.37
CA SER A 92 -3.91 8.12 5.47
C SER A 92 -5.32 8.57 5.08
N VAL A 93 -6.23 8.49 6.04
CA VAL A 93 -7.62 8.93 5.89
C VAL A 93 -7.96 9.81 7.07
N PHE A 94 -8.61 10.93 6.83
CA PHE A 94 -9.13 11.74 7.91
C PHE A 94 -10.65 11.81 7.85
N ASN A 95 -11.26 11.96 9.02
CA ASN A 95 -12.67 12.17 9.20
C ASN A 95 -12.95 13.68 9.32
N SER A 96 -14.01 14.15 8.69
CA SER A 96 -14.45 15.53 8.78
C SER A 96 -15.97 15.60 8.89
N PHE A 97 -16.43 16.48 9.78
CA PHE A 97 -17.85 16.83 9.89
C PHE A 97 -18.10 18.12 9.08
N ASN A 98 -19.00 18.05 8.14
CA ASN A 98 -19.32 19.17 7.28
C ASN A 98 -20.83 19.28 7.04
N LYS A 99 -21.35 20.52 7.00
CA LYS A 99 -22.73 20.80 6.63
C LYS A 99 -22.94 20.83 5.12
N ALA A 100 -21.87 21.01 4.36
CA ALA A 100 -21.91 20.97 2.90
C ALA A 100 -21.71 19.55 2.39
N VAL A 101 -22.38 19.20 1.31
CA VAL A 101 -22.15 17.94 0.60
C VAL A 101 -20.73 17.92 0.06
N SER A 102 -19.97 16.92 0.45
CA SER A 102 -18.63 16.69 -0.07
C SER A 102 -18.63 15.62 -1.15
N ASN A 103 -17.78 15.78 -2.15
CA ASN A 103 -17.61 14.81 -3.22
C ASN A 103 -16.55 13.75 -2.92
N ASN A 104 -15.87 13.86 -1.78
CA ASN A 104 -14.76 12.97 -1.41
C ASN A 104 -15.18 12.05 -0.27
N GLY A 105 -14.97 10.75 -0.45
CA GLY A 105 -15.31 9.75 0.54
C GLY A 105 -16.80 9.44 0.66
N LYS A 106 -17.14 8.63 1.65
CA LYS A 106 -18.52 8.26 1.97
C LYS A 106 -19.10 9.25 2.97
N GLN A 107 -20.26 9.75 2.67
CA GLN A 107 -21.04 10.61 3.56
C GLN A 107 -21.97 9.76 4.41
N ILE A 108 -21.90 9.95 5.73
CA ILE A 108 -22.74 9.24 6.69
C ILE A 108 -23.52 10.30 7.48
N PRO A 109 -24.85 10.26 7.49
CA PRO A 109 -25.66 11.15 8.32
C PRO A 109 -25.30 10.97 9.81
N ILE A 110 -25.12 12.07 10.52
CA ILE A 110 -24.83 12.05 11.95
C ILE A 110 -26.15 11.95 12.71
N THR A 111 -26.29 10.92 13.51
CA THR A 111 -27.49 10.70 14.31
C THR A 111 -27.69 11.81 15.34
N GLY A 112 -28.87 12.47 15.33
CA GLY A 112 -29.22 13.52 16.28
C GLY A 112 -28.82 14.93 15.88
N VAL A 113 -28.20 15.09 14.70
CA VAL A 113 -27.87 16.38 14.10
C VAL A 113 -28.76 16.61 12.89
N GLY A 114 -28.88 17.85 12.43
CA GLY A 114 -29.74 18.19 11.29
C GLY A 114 -29.36 17.41 10.02
N VAL A 115 -30.31 17.27 9.11
CA VAL A 115 -30.17 16.51 7.85
C VAL A 115 -29.02 16.97 6.95
N ASP A 116 -28.49 18.16 7.20
CA ASP A 116 -27.41 18.77 6.41
C ASP A 116 -26.02 18.52 6.99
N GLU A 117 -25.88 17.75 8.07
CA GLU A 117 -24.62 17.43 8.69
C GLU A 117 -24.22 15.98 8.40
N PHE A 118 -23.00 15.79 7.88
CA PHE A 118 -22.49 14.50 7.49
C PHE A 118 -21.10 14.28 8.06
N GLU A 119 -20.85 13.05 8.53
CA GLU A 119 -19.50 12.53 8.70
C GLU A 119 -19.03 12.03 7.35
N PHE A 120 -17.85 12.44 6.91
CA PHE A 120 -17.22 11.84 5.75
C PHE A 120 -15.74 11.56 5.96
N TRP A 121 -15.29 10.52 5.30
CA TRP A 121 -13.91 10.06 5.35
C TRP A 121 -13.23 10.39 4.03
N CYS A 122 -12.15 11.15 4.10
CA CYS A 122 -11.40 11.58 2.93
C CYS A 122 -10.05 10.85 2.88
N PRO A 123 -9.83 9.95 1.93
CA PRO A 123 -8.52 9.35 1.73
C PRO A 123 -7.53 10.43 1.28
N GLN A 124 -6.35 10.42 1.88
CA GLN A 124 -5.25 11.29 1.49
C GLN A 124 -4.04 10.46 1.13
N ARG A 125 -3.56 10.69 -0.08
CA ARG A 125 -2.33 10.11 -0.58
C ARG A 125 -1.56 11.24 -1.28
N ARG A 126 -0.90 12.05 -0.49
CA ARG A 126 -0.17 13.20 -1.02
C ARG A 126 1.31 12.84 -1.20
N PRO A 127 2.00 13.46 -2.16
CA PRO A 127 3.45 13.41 -2.25
C PRO A 127 4.14 13.71 -0.92
N ASP A 128 3.63 14.70 -0.20
CA ASP A 128 4.09 15.12 1.13
C ASP A 128 3.36 14.38 2.26
N GLY A 129 2.55 13.35 1.93
CA GLY A 129 1.72 12.64 2.89
C GLY A 129 2.56 11.94 3.94
N GLN A 130 2.36 12.36 5.18
CA GLN A 130 2.90 11.69 6.34
C GLN A 130 1.89 10.64 6.76
N ASN A 131 2.35 9.41 6.93
CA ASN A 131 1.56 8.33 7.49
C ASN A 131 1.85 8.18 8.98
N ILE A 132 0.88 7.66 9.72
CA ILE A 132 1.11 7.27 11.11
C ILE A 132 2.21 6.20 11.14
N ALA A 133 3.19 6.37 12.02
CA ALA A 133 4.27 5.41 12.19
C ALA A 133 3.77 4.17 12.93
N VAL A 134 3.50 3.12 12.18
CA VAL A 134 3.02 1.82 12.68
C VAL A 134 4.04 0.74 12.36
N THR A 135 4.31 -0.12 13.35
CA THR A 135 5.04 -1.37 13.16
C THR A 135 4.13 -2.55 13.54
N PHE A 136 4.35 -3.68 12.92
CA PHE A 136 3.64 -4.92 13.30
C PHE A 136 4.59 -5.81 14.08
N LYS A 137 4.14 -6.35 15.24
CA LYS A 137 4.96 -7.30 16.01
C LYS A 137 5.08 -8.66 15.35
N GLN A 138 4.06 -9.05 14.59
CA GLN A 138 4.09 -10.26 13.79
C GLN A 138 4.33 -9.91 12.32
N GLN A 139 5.00 -10.80 11.61
CA GLN A 139 5.14 -10.66 10.17
C GLN A 139 3.76 -10.70 9.48
N ILE A 140 3.53 -9.77 8.57
CA ILE A 140 2.33 -9.75 7.74
C ILE A 140 2.65 -10.24 6.33
N ASP A 141 1.72 -10.99 5.73
CA ASP A 141 1.87 -11.63 4.42
C ASP A 141 1.24 -10.79 3.28
N THR A 142 1.22 -9.46 3.47
CA THR A 142 0.50 -8.55 2.58
C THR A 142 1.29 -8.19 1.32
N PHE A 143 2.61 -7.99 1.45
CA PHE A 143 3.46 -7.43 0.38
C PHE A 143 4.50 -8.43 -0.14
N THR A 144 4.20 -9.71 -0.08
CA THR A 144 5.13 -10.78 -0.47
C THR A 144 5.11 -11.03 -1.97
N SER A 145 6.09 -11.79 -2.47
CA SER A 145 6.18 -12.22 -3.86
C SER A 145 4.99 -13.07 -4.35
N LYS A 146 4.17 -13.60 -3.43
CA LYS A 146 2.91 -14.28 -3.78
C LYS A 146 1.95 -13.37 -4.54
N GLN A 147 2.00 -12.05 -4.29
CA GLN A 147 1.15 -11.08 -4.97
C GLN A 147 1.44 -11.01 -6.48
N LEU A 148 2.68 -11.24 -6.89
CA LEU A 148 3.08 -11.22 -8.31
C LEU A 148 2.47 -12.33 -9.17
N LYS A 149 1.79 -13.29 -8.55
CA LYS A 149 1.18 -14.46 -9.21
C LYS A 149 -0.33 -14.59 -8.95
N ASN A 150 -0.96 -13.56 -8.36
CA ASN A 150 -2.38 -13.61 -8.03
C ASN A 150 -3.30 -13.25 -9.22
N GLY A 151 -2.72 -12.85 -10.36
CA GLY A 151 -3.44 -12.47 -11.57
C GLY A 151 -4.04 -11.07 -11.55
N VAL A 152 -3.79 -10.30 -10.48
CA VAL A 152 -4.30 -8.93 -10.31
C VAL A 152 -3.15 -7.95 -10.48
N ASN A 153 -3.26 -7.07 -11.44
CA ASN A 153 -2.20 -6.14 -11.83
C ASN A 153 -2.41 -4.70 -11.33
N ARG A 154 -3.21 -4.54 -10.29
CA ARG A 154 -3.51 -3.26 -9.65
C ARG A 154 -4.14 -3.47 -8.27
N PRO A 155 -4.18 -2.45 -7.38
CA PRO A 155 -5.00 -2.51 -6.18
C PRO A 155 -6.49 -2.69 -6.51
N VAL A 156 -7.17 -3.57 -5.78
CA VAL A 156 -8.62 -3.77 -5.88
C VAL A 156 -9.21 -3.87 -4.48
N THR A 157 -9.19 -5.05 -3.86
CA THR A 157 -9.63 -5.27 -2.47
C THR A 157 -8.46 -5.23 -1.49
N THR A 158 -7.25 -5.38 -1.99
CA THR A 158 -5.98 -5.25 -1.26
C THR A 158 -4.97 -4.52 -2.14
N ALA A 159 -3.80 -4.23 -1.61
CA ALA A 159 -2.72 -3.59 -2.36
C ALA A 159 -2.27 -4.41 -3.59
N ASN A 160 -2.39 -5.73 -3.55
CA ASN A 160 -1.98 -6.66 -4.62
C ASN A 160 -0.55 -6.43 -5.13
N ALA A 161 0.34 -5.98 -4.29
CA ALA A 161 1.71 -5.63 -4.66
C ALA A 161 2.73 -6.45 -3.88
N TRP A 162 3.80 -6.83 -4.54
CA TRP A 162 5.07 -7.05 -3.87
C TRP A 162 5.70 -5.69 -3.58
N VAL A 163 6.24 -5.52 -2.37
CA VAL A 163 6.94 -4.29 -1.96
C VAL A 163 8.27 -4.70 -1.33
N ALA A 164 9.34 -4.07 -1.79
CA ALA A 164 10.68 -4.27 -1.24
C ALA A 164 10.77 -3.75 0.20
N HIS A 165 11.67 -4.33 0.98
CA HIS A 165 12.00 -3.75 2.27
C HIS A 165 12.67 -2.38 2.07
N PRO A 166 12.30 -1.33 2.78
CA PRO A 166 12.84 0.03 2.55
C PRO A 166 14.36 0.18 2.75
N LYS A 167 15.00 -0.80 3.41
CA LYS A 167 16.46 -0.85 3.62
C LYS A 167 17.17 -1.80 2.67
N ASP A 168 16.46 -2.38 1.72
CA ASP A 168 17.09 -3.26 0.71
C ASP A 168 17.73 -2.39 -0.37
N GLU A 169 19.05 -2.35 -0.42
CA GLU A 169 19.78 -1.52 -1.39
C GLU A 169 19.68 -2.05 -2.82
N THR A 170 19.25 -3.28 -2.99
CA THR A 170 19.17 -3.97 -4.29
C THR A 170 17.86 -4.74 -4.45
N PRO A 171 16.70 -4.07 -4.39
CA PRO A 171 15.41 -4.73 -4.49
C PRO A 171 15.34 -5.64 -5.70
N THR A 172 15.19 -6.94 -5.47
CA THR A 172 15.27 -7.93 -6.54
C THR A 172 14.16 -8.95 -6.42
N VAL A 173 13.46 -9.17 -7.54
CA VAL A 173 12.52 -10.27 -7.71
C VAL A 173 13.16 -11.33 -8.60
N VAL A 174 13.09 -12.58 -8.16
CA VAL A 174 13.64 -13.72 -8.91
C VAL A 174 12.51 -14.66 -9.31
N LEU A 175 12.51 -15.04 -10.57
CA LEU A 175 11.69 -16.10 -11.12
C LEU A 175 12.61 -17.28 -11.47
N ASP A 176 12.33 -18.45 -10.92
CA ASP A 176 13.04 -19.69 -11.20
C ASP A 176 12.09 -20.72 -11.82
N TRP A 177 12.60 -21.48 -12.77
CA TRP A 177 11.92 -22.60 -13.40
C TRP A 177 12.79 -23.86 -13.32
N ASP A 178 12.14 -25.00 -13.10
CA ASP A 178 12.82 -26.31 -13.03
C ASP A 178 13.49 -26.70 -14.36
N THR A 179 13.05 -26.12 -15.46
CA THR A 179 13.59 -26.34 -16.80
C THR A 179 13.69 -25.03 -17.56
N PRO A 180 14.70 -24.85 -18.43
CA PRO A 180 14.85 -23.64 -19.22
C PRO A 180 13.58 -23.33 -20.05
N LYS A 181 13.15 -22.07 -20.03
CA LYS A 181 12.03 -21.53 -20.80
C LYS A 181 12.54 -20.67 -21.96
N GLU A 182 11.79 -20.66 -23.05
CA GLU A 182 12.03 -19.77 -24.19
C GLU A 182 11.14 -18.54 -24.09
N ILE A 183 11.64 -17.49 -23.44
CA ILE A 183 10.90 -16.28 -23.15
C ILE A 183 10.95 -15.32 -24.35
N ALA A 184 9.81 -15.11 -25.01
CA ALA A 184 9.67 -14.17 -26.10
C ALA A 184 9.24 -12.78 -25.63
N ARG A 185 8.53 -12.69 -24.50
CA ARG A 185 8.04 -11.44 -23.95
C ARG A 185 7.95 -11.48 -22.42
N ILE A 186 8.25 -10.35 -21.80
CA ILE A 186 8.04 -10.11 -20.37
C ILE A 186 7.14 -8.89 -20.24
N ASP A 187 6.06 -9.02 -19.48
CA ASP A 187 5.19 -7.92 -19.10
C ASP A 187 5.36 -7.68 -17.59
N LEU A 188 5.64 -6.43 -17.18
CA LEU A 188 5.78 -5.98 -15.80
C LEU A 188 4.77 -4.87 -15.52
N TRP A 189 4.08 -4.93 -14.37
CA TRP A 189 3.14 -3.89 -13.94
C TRP A 189 3.64 -3.18 -12.71
N PHE A 190 3.94 -1.89 -12.85
CA PHE A 190 4.41 -1.01 -11.78
C PHE A 190 3.28 -0.14 -11.22
N ASP A 191 3.46 0.35 -10.00
CA ASP A 191 2.56 1.33 -9.41
C ASP A 191 2.83 2.72 -10.03
N THR A 192 1.82 3.29 -10.66
CA THR A 192 1.84 4.66 -11.17
C THR A 192 0.75 5.50 -10.50
N ASP A 193 0.47 5.23 -9.22
CA ASP A 193 -0.55 5.88 -8.42
C ASP A 193 -1.97 5.68 -8.97
N PHE A 194 -2.22 4.49 -9.43
CA PHE A 194 -3.41 4.10 -10.17
C PHE A 194 -4.72 4.30 -9.38
N ASP A 195 -4.68 4.09 -8.09
CA ASP A 195 -5.81 4.20 -7.17
C ASP A 195 -6.19 5.67 -6.86
N HIS A 196 -5.38 6.65 -7.32
CA HIS A 196 -5.63 8.09 -7.19
C HIS A 196 -5.92 8.80 -8.52
N ALA A 197 -6.32 8.07 -9.54
CA ALA A 197 -6.65 8.63 -10.86
C ALA A 197 -7.73 9.74 -10.80
N MET A 198 -8.64 9.69 -9.82
CA MET A 198 -9.68 10.71 -9.62
C MET A 198 -9.09 12.08 -9.22
N GLU A 199 -8.03 12.10 -8.41
CA GLU A 199 -7.36 13.35 -8.03
C GLU A 199 -6.68 14.00 -9.23
N SER A 200 -6.04 13.20 -10.08
CA SER A 200 -5.37 13.70 -11.28
C SER A 200 -6.33 14.27 -12.32
N VAL A 201 -7.56 13.79 -12.40
CA VAL A 201 -8.58 14.29 -13.33
C VAL A 201 -9.15 15.64 -12.88
N LEU A 202 -9.39 15.80 -11.59
CA LEU A 202 -10.09 16.99 -11.06
C LEU A 202 -9.14 18.15 -10.71
N MET A 203 -7.93 17.86 -10.28
CA MET A 203 -7.02 18.85 -9.68
C MET A 203 -5.71 19.04 -10.43
N SER A 204 -5.52 18.38 -11.55
CA SER A 204 -4.23 18.19 -12.24
C SER A 204 -3.21 17.47 -11.37
N HIS A 205 -2.43 16.58 -11.95
CA HIS A 205 -1.40 15.88 -11.19
C HIS A 205 -0.18 16.79 -11.03
N PRO A 206 0.29 17.08 -9.81
CA PRO A 206 1.41 17.99 -9.59
C PRO A 206 2.74 17.44 -10.10
N GLU A 207 2.85 16.11 -10.25
CA GLU A 207 4.06 15.46 -10.71
C GLU A 207 3.94 14.97 -12.14
N ASN A 208 5.01 15.15 -12.90
CA ASN A 208 5.13 14.59 -14.26
C ASN A 208 5.28 13.06 -14.23
N ILE A 209 5.79 12.52 -13.14
CA ILE A 209 6.02 11.10 -12.91
C ILE A 209 5.54 10.75 -11.51
N MET A 210 4.75 9.67 -11.43
CA MET A 210 4.18 9.22 -10.17
C MET A 210 5.26 8.82 -9.18
N PRO A 211 5.20 9.30 -7.92
CA PRO A 211 6.21 9.05 -6.89
C PRO A 211 6.46 7.56 -6.59
N PHE A 212 5.46 6.71 -6.81
CA PHE A 212 5.55 5.26 -6.57
C PHE A 212 6.16 4.49 -7.73
N CYS A 213 6.33 5.12 -8.90
CA CYS A 213 6.79 4.43 -10.10
C CYS A 213 8.28 4.08 -10.03
N VAL A 214 8.60 2.80 -10.14
CA VAL A 214 9.99 2.35 -10.32
C VAL A 214 10.52 2.86 -11.66
N ARG A 215 11.47 3.78 -11.62
CA ARG A 215 12.06 4.42 -12.80
C ARG A 215 13.16 3.59 -13.44
N ALA A 216 13.97 2.95 -12.63
CA ALA A 216 15.13 2.20 -13.10
C ALA A 216 15.05 0.74 -12.66
N TYR A 217 15.24 -0.15 -13.63
CA TYR A 217 15.35 -1.58 -13.37
C TYR A 217 16.17 -2.29 -14.45
N THR A 218 16.71 -3.45 -14.08
CA THR A 218 17.53 -4.30 -14.95
C THR A 218 17.03 -5.74 -14.86
N ILE A 219 16.90 -6.41 -15.99
CA ILE A 219 16.57 -7.84 -16.06
C ILE A 219 17.80 -8.62 -16.51
N LYS A 220 18.14 -9.66 -15.76
CA LYS A 220 19.23 -10.59 -16.06
C LYS A 220 18.70 -11.99 -16.23
N ASP A 221 19.33 -12.75 -17.12
CA ASP A 221 19.09 -14.18 -17.30
C ASP A 221 19.88 -15.04 -16.28
N SER A 222 19.78 -16.36 -16.39
CA SER A 222 20.47 -17.33 -15.51
C SER A 222 22.00 -17.26 -15.58
N SER A 223 22.58 -16.71 -16.64
CA SER A 223 24.01 -16.49 -16.77
C SER A 223 24.49 -15.18 -16.13
N GLY A 224 23.55 -14.33 -15.68
CA GLY A 224 23.82 -12.97 -15.20
C GLY A 224 23.92 -11.93 -16.30
N LYS A 225 23.67 -12.32 -17.56
CA LYS A 225 23.67 -11.39 -18.70
C LYS A 225 22.47 -10.47 -18.60
N ILE A 226 22.71 -9.17 -18.77
CA ILE A 226 21.65 -8.16 -18.87
C ILE A 226 20.92 -8.36 -20.21
N ILE A 227 19.63 -8.69 -20.14
CA ILE A 227 18.76 -8.85 -21.31
C ILE A 227 17.86 -7.63 -21.54
N TYR A 228 17.66 -6.80 -20.51
CA TYR A 228 16.96 -5.53 -20.60
C TYR A 228 17.38 -4.60 -19.46
N SER A 229 17.40 -3.31 -19.73
CA SER A 229 17.64 -2.26 -18.73
C SER A 229 16.95 -0.97 -19.15
N THR A 230 16.43 -0.23 -18.17
CA THR A 230 15.89 1.12 -18.35
C THR A 230 16.17 1.96 -17.09
N SER A 231 16.28 3.26 -17.27
CA SER A 231 16.40 4.25 -16.18
C SER A 231 15.29 5.31 -16.24
N ASP A 232 14.36 5.18 -17.16
CA ASP A 232 13.35 6.20 -17.45
C ASP A 232 11.95 5.60 -17.64
N ASN A 233 11.59 4.61 -16.84
CA ASN A 233 10.24 4.09 -16.84
C ASN A 233 9.27 5.10 -16.21
N PHE A 234 8.11 5.27 -16.83
CA PHE A 234 6.99 6.08 -16.35
C PHE A 234 5.64 5.37 -16.61
N ARG A 235 5.67 4.11 -17.03
CA ARG A 235 4.48 3.36 -17.45
C ARG A 235 4.08 2.34 -16.40
N THR A 236 2.78 2.16 -16.25
CA THR A 236 2.22 1.04 -15.47
C THR A 236 2.61 -0.29 -16.09
N LEU A 237 2.33 -0.49 -17.37
CA LEU A 237 2.68 -1.72 -18.09
C LEU A 237 3.94 -1.50 -18.93
N ASN A 238 4.97 -2.24 -18.60
CA ASN A 238 6.19 -2.38 -19.39
C ASN A 238 6.16 -3.71 -20.14
N ARG A 239 6.01 -3.65 -21.46
CA ARG A 239 6.04 -4.80 -22.34
C ARG A 239 7.39 -4.89 -23.04
N ILE A 240 8.17 -5.90 -22.70
CA ILE A 240 9.50 -6.15 -23.23
C ILE A 240 9.43 -7.34 -24.16
N THR A 241 9.57 -7.11 -25.46
CA THR A 241 9.54 -8.15 -26.48
C THR A 241 10.92 -8.36 -27.05
N PHE A 242 11.35 -9.62 -27.12
CA PHE A 242 12.63 -10.01 -27.69
C PHE A 242 12.46 -10.43 -29.14
N THR A 243 13.38 -9.97 -30.00
CA THR A 243 13.42 -10.40 -31.42
C THR A 243 13.66 -11.89 -31.53
N GLU A 244 14.60 -12.41 -30.74
CA GLU A 244 14.87 -13.83 -30.55
C GLU A 244 14.53 -14.21 -29.10
N PRO A 245 13.78 -15.30 -28.86
CA PRO A 245 13.45 -15.75 -27.52
C PRO A 245 14.71 -15.98 -26.66
N ILE A 246 14.64 -15.59 -25.41
CA ILE A 246 15.71 -15.80 -24.44
C ILE A 246 15.48 -17.16 -23.77
N ARG A 247 16.42 -18.09 -23.93
CA ARG A 247 16.39 -19.37 -23.24
C ARG A 247 17.05 -19.26 -21.87
N THR A 248 16.25 -19.40 -20.83
CA THR A 248 16.76 -19.25 -19.44
C THR A 248 15.91 -20.06 -18.46
N GLU A 249 16.50 -20.48 -17.36
CA GLU A 249 15.82 -21.10 -16.21
C GLU A 249 15.64 -20.14 -15.04
N ARG A 250 16.19 -18.91 -15.14
CA ARG A 250 16.07 -17.87 -14.13
C ARG A 250 15.97 -16.50 -14.78
N LEU A 251 15.10 -15.66 -14.25
CA LEU A 251 15.11 -14.21 -14.47
C LEU A 251 15.28 -13.51 -13.14
N SER A 252 16.15 -12.51 -13.10
CA SER A 252 16.35 -11.62 -11.95
C SER A 252 16.01 -10.21 -12.36
N ILE A 253 14.99 -9.63 -11.73
CA ILE A 253 14.54 -8.25 -11.97
C ILE A 253 15.01 -7.40 -10.78
N GLN A 254 16.10 -6.69 -10.97
CA GLN A 254 16.67 -5.78 -9.99
C GLN A 254 16.12 -4.38 -10.24
N MET A 255 15.56 -3.74 -9.22
CA MET A 255 14.92 -2.42 -9.27
C MET A 255 15.67 -1.42 -8.41
N MET A 256 15.48 -0.14 -8.70
CA MET A 256 15.84 0.94 -7.77
C MET A 256 14.58 1.41 -7.05
N HIS A 257 14.72 1.80 -5.79
CA HIS A 257 13.66 2.50 -5.09
C HIS A 257 13.32 3.81 -5.83
N PRO A 258 12.03 4.16 -6.01
CA PRO A 258 11.62 5.44 -6.57
C PRO A 258 12.23 6.64 -5.83
N SER A 259 12.33 6.56 -4.52
CA SER A 259 13.01 7.55 -3.67
C SER A 259 13.39 6.93 -2.33
N ASP A 260 14.08 7.69 -1.48
CA ASP A 260 14.42 7.28 -0.10
C ASP A 260 13.18 7.01 0.76
N HIS A 261 12.03 7.57 0.38
CA HIS A 261 10.77 7.44 1.11
C HIS A 261 9.82 6.41 0.51
N VAL A 262 10.05 5.99 -0.73
CA VAL A 262 9.15 5.08 -1.45
C VAL A 262 9.89 3.80 -1.82
N PRO A 263 9.58 2.66 -1.19
CA PRO A 263 10.16 1.37 -1.57
C PRO A 263 9.67 0.93 -2.95
N ALA A 264 10.52 0.22 -3.68
CA ALA A 264 10.15 -0.36 -4.96
C ALA A 264 8.98 -1.33 -4.80
N SER A 265 8.04 -1.28 -5.72
CA SER A 265 6.86 -2.13 -5.76
C SER A 265 6.57 -2.64 -7.16
N LEU A 266 5.90 -3.78 -7.23
CA LEU A 266 5.51 -4.43 -8.48
C LEU A 266 4.19 -5.18 -8.27
N PHE A 267 3.24 -5.02 -9.17
CA PHE A 267 1.94 -5.68 -9.07
C PHE A 267 1.92 -7.07 -9.68
N ASP A 268 2.52 -7.23 -10.86
CA ASP A 268 2.42 -8.48 -11.61
C ASP A 268 3.64 -8.66 -12.53
N ILE A 269 4.00 -9.92 -12.79
CA ILE A 269 5.02 -10.32 -13.74
C ILE A 269 4.45 -11.47 -14.58
N ARG A 270 4.49 -11.30 -15.90
CA ARG A 270 4.11 -12.37 -16.82
C ARG A 270 5.20 -12.60 -17.85
N CYS A 271 5.58 -13.85 -18.00
CA CYS A 271 6.50 -14.30 -19.04
C CYS A 271 5.74 -15.13 -20.06
N PHE A 272 5.99 -14.84 -21.33
CA PHE A 272 5.33 -15.48 -22.44
C PHE A 272 6.35 -16.19 -23.33
N GLU A 273 6.08 -17.43 -23.66
CA GLU A 273 6.81 -18.17 -24.69
C GLU A 273 6.38 -17.69 -26.09
N LYS A 274 7.21 -17.96 -27.09
CA LYS A 274 6.83 -17.72 -28.50
C LYS A 274 5.66 -18.66 -28.83
N ASN A 275 4.53 -18.09 -29.23
CA ASN A 275 3.44 -18.93 -29.76
C ASN A 275 3.95 -19.74 -30.94
N LYS A 276 3.79 -21.04 -30.85
CA LYS A 276 4.11 -21.98 -31.93
C LYS A 276 3.15 -21.78 -33.08
#